data_51a08ad8f9c3ba0a912325f669674a22
#
_entry.id   51a08ad8f9c3ba0a912325f669674a22
#
_cell.length_a   1.000
_cell.length_b   1.000
_cell.length_c   1.000
_cell.angle_alpha   90.00
_cell.angle_beta   90.00
_cell.angle_gamma   90.00
#
_symmetry.space_group_name_H-M   'P 1'
#
loop_
_entity.id
_entity.type
_entity.pdbx_description
1 polymer ?
#
loop_
_entity_poly.entity_id
_entity_poly.type
_entity_poly.pdbx_seq_one_letter_code
_entity_poly.pdbx_strand_id
1 'polypeptide(L)'
;IVVKLGVPRETSFPKTTELMGAVDFCIARARQYGKPIALNLSFGNNYGSHSGNSLIETYLDDMANYWKTSIVIGSGNEGSAAVHTAGKLTLNEEQEVEIAVSAYEASLNLQIWKNYVDEIGVSVIHPGGTAIGPLQRIQGTQRFQLGETNLLVYYGEPSPYNPYQEIYLDFIPVGSYIDDGIWKIRLTPIRITDGAFDMWLPAGNVLNSGTGFLNPVEETTLTIPSTATKVITVGAYDARF
;
A
#
# COMPACT_ATOMS: atom_id res chain seq x y z
N ILE A 1 -3.32 28.57 -7.80
CA ILE A 1 -4.06 28.18 -6.58
C ILE A 1 -3.16 27.24 -5.80
N VAL A 2 -2.97 27.50 -4.53
CA VAL A 2 -2.29 26.59 -3.60
C VAL A 2 -3.28 26.19 -2.55
N VAL A 3 -3.47 24.89 -2.33
CA VAL A 3 -4.36 24.35 -1.31
C VAL A 3 -3.53 23.61 -0.28
N LYS A 4 -3.64 24.04 0.98
CA LYS A 4 -3.03 23.34 2.11
C LYS A 4 -3.99 22.24 2.57
N LEU A 5 -3.51 21.02 2.61
CA LEU A 5 -4.26 19.87 3.12
C LEU A 5 -4.01 19.69 4.62
N GLY A 6 -5.09 19.47 5.36
CA GLY A 6 -5.06 19.11 6.77
C GLY A 6 -4.42 20.16 7.69
N VAL A 7 -4.40 19.83 8.98
CA VAL A 7 -3.59 20.54 9.99
C VAL A 7 -2.29 19.78 10.11
N PRO A 8 -1.11 20.44 10.08
CA PRO A 8 0.14 19.75 10.32
C PRO A 8 0.09 19.05 11.69
N ARG A 9 0.10 17.74 11.66
CA ARG A 9 0.32 16.88 12.82
C ARG A 9 1.54 16.05 12.52
N GLU A 10 2.42 15.90 13.48
CA GLU A 10 3.67 15.13 13.32
C GLU A 10 3.44 13.67 12.92
N THR A 11 2.22 13.15 13.08
CA THR A 11 1.87 11.74 12.88
C THR A 11 0.68 11.50 11.97
N SER A 12 0.16 12.50 11.25
CA SER A 12 -1.01 12.29 10.39
C SER A 12 -0.77 12.71 8.95
N PHE A 13 -1.00 11.76 8.06
CA PHE A 13 -1.06 11.98 6.63
C PHE A 13 -2.40 12.64 6.25
N PRO A 14 -2.48 13.49 5.21
CA PRO A 14 -3.74 14.03 4.73
C PRO A 14 -4.72 12.90 4.39
N LYS A 15 -5.96 13.02 4.83
CA LYS A 15 -6.98 12.03 4.50
C LYS A 15 -7.30 12.08 3.00
N THR A 16 -7.61 10.94 2.42
CA THR A 16 -8.05 10.82 1.02
C THR A 16 -9.18 11.80 0.68
N THR A 17 -10.14 11.97 1.60
CA THR A 17 -11.27 12.90 1.44
C THR A 17 -10.84 14.37 1.44
N GLU A 18 -9.78 14.73 2.14
CA GLU A 18 -9.21 16.09 2.12
C GLU A 18 -8.57 16.40 0.76
N LEU A 19 -7.88 15.41 0.18
CA LEU A 19 -7.32 15.54 -1.16
C LEU A 19 -8.43 15.66 -2.21
N MET A 20 -9.48 14.85 -2.14
CA MET A 20 -10.64 14.95 -3.02
C MET A 20 -11.28 16.34 -2.93
N GLY A 21 -11.50 16.86 -1.72
CA GLY A 21 -12.05 18.21 -1.51
C GLY A 21 -11.15 19.32 -2.06
N ALA A 22 -9.82 19.16 -1.99
CA ALA A 22 -8.88 20.12 -2.56
C ALA A 22 -8.93 20.14 -4.09
N VAL A 23 -9.02 18.99 -4.73
CA VAL A 23 -9.16 18.87 -6.19
C VAL A 23 -10.47 19.51 -6.65
N ASP A 24 -11.59 19.18 -5.98
CA ASP A 24 -12.91 19.78 -6.29
C ASP A 24 -12.86 21.30 -6.16
N PHE A 25 -12.31 21.82 -5.07
CA PHE A 25 -12.15 23.27 -4.87
C PHE A 25 -11.39 23.94 -6.01
N CYS A 26 -10.26 23.35 -6.43
CA CYS A 26 -9.44 23.90 -7.51
C CYS A 26 -10.21 23.94 -8.84
N ILE A 27 -10.89 22.86 -9.18
CA ILE A 27 -11.67 22.75 -10.42
C ILE A 27 -12.87 23.70 -10.39
N ALA A 28 -13.57 23.81 -9.27
CA ALA A 28 -14.68 24.74 -9.11
C ALA A 28 -14.22 26.20 -9.32
N ARG A 29 -13.05 26.58 -8.81
CA ARG A 29 -12.47 27.90 -9.04
C ARG A 29 -12.07 28.14 -10.49
N ALA A 30 -11.45 27.16 -11.13
CA ALA A 30 -11.12 27.25 -12.56
C ALA A 30 -12.37 27.47 -13.42
N ARG A 31 -13.44 26.74 -13.15
CA ARG A 31 -14.74 26.92 -13.82
C ARG A 31 -15.33 28.31 -13.56
N GLN A 32 -15.31 28.78 -12.34
CA GLN A 32 -15.79 30.12 -11.99
C GLN A 32 -15.11 31.22 -12.80
N TYR A 33 -13.81 31.06 -13.06
CA TYR A 33 -13.02 32.00 -13.88
C TYR A 33 -13.04 31.66 -15.38
N GLY A 34 -13.71 30.61 -15.81
CA GLY A 34 -13.73 30.17 -17.22
C GLY A 34 -12.36 29.73 -17.75
N LYS A 35 -11.44 29.31 -16.88
CA LYS A 35 -10.05 28.96 -17.22
C LYS A 35 -9.81 27.45 -17.20
N PRO A 36 -8.96 26.91 -18.07
CA PRO A 36 -8.43 25.57 -17.91
C PRO A 36 -7.56 25.49 -16.64
N ILE A 37 -7.35 24.28 -16.15
CA ILE A 37 -6.52 24.05 -14.97
C ILE A 37 -5.59 22.85 -15.17
N ALA A 38 -4.35 23.00 -14.72
CA ALA A 38 -3.43 21.91 -14.47
C ALA A 38 -3.22 21.76 -12.96
N LEU A 39 -3.47 20.58 -12.44
CA LEU A 39 -3.26 20.23 -11.03
C LEU A 39 -1.99 19.44 -10.90
N ASN A 40 -1.11 19.81 -9.97
CA ASN A 40 0.07 19.03 -9.61
C ASN A 40 -0.13 18.42 -8.22
N LEU A 41 -0.04 17.10 -8.15
CA LEU A 41 -0.15 16.31 -6.92
C LEU A 41 1.18 15.62 -6.66
N SER A 42 2.04 16.26 -5.86
CA SER A 42 3.29 15.65 -5.38
C SER A 42 3.01 14.90 -4.09
N PHE A 43 2.30 13.78 -4.19
CA PHE A 43 1.75 13.02 -3.10
C PHE A 43 1.58 11.56 -3.52
N GLY A 44 1.93 10.64 -2.63
CA GLY A 44 1.73 9.22 -2.86
C GLY A 44 1.87 8.40 -1.58
N ASN A 45 1.27 7.23 -1.59
CA ASN A 45 1.40 6.21 -0.56
C ASN A 45 1.30 4.81 -1.18
N ASN A 46 1.57 3.77 -0.39
CA ASN A 46 1.52 2.38 -0.84
C ASN A 46 0.22 1.65 -0.43
N TYR A 47 -0.81 2.38 0.04
CA TYR A 47 -2.03 1.74 0.53
C TYR A 47 -3.05 1.49 -0.59
N GLY A 48 -3.15 0.25 -1.02
CA GLY A 48 -4.11 -0.22 -2.03
C GLY A 48 -3.53 -1.26 -2.97
N SER A 49 -4.33 -1.68 -3.94
CA SER A 49 -3.99 -2.74 -4.89
C SER A 49 -3.07 -2.31 -6.03
N HIS A 50 -2.71 -1.05 -6.13
CA HIS A 50 -1.95 -0.45 -7.26
C HIS A 50 -2.51 -0.75 -8.65
N SER A 51 -3.81 -1.04 -8.74
CA SER A 51 -4.53 -1.40 -9.97
C SER A 51 -5.38 -0.27 -10.56
N GLY A 52 -5.27 0.95 -10.03
CA GLY A 52 -6.04 2.10 -10.50
C GLY A 52 -7.49 2.14 -10.02
N ASN A 53 -7.88 1.29 -9.08
CA ASN A 53 -9.28 1.09 -8.68
C ASN A 53 -9.60 1.56 -7.25
N SER A 54 -8.68 2.25 -6.58
CA SER A 54 -8.99 2.84 -5.28
C SER A 54 -9.99 4.00 -5.44
N LEU A 55 -10.66 4.35 -4.34
CA LEU A 55 -11.63 5.45 -4.35
C LEU A 55 -11.02 6.76 -4.87
N ILE A 56 -9.81 7.09 -4.44
CA ILE A 56 -9.14 8.32 -4.88
C ILE A 56 -8.76 8.26 -6.35
N GLU A 57 -8.30 7.12 -6.85
CA GLU A 57 -7.93 6.94 -8.25
C GLU A 57 -9.15 7.07 -9.17
N THR A 58 -10.23 6.38 -8.84
CA THR A 58 -11.51 6.50 -9.57
C THR A 58 -12.03 7.95 -9.58
N TYR A 59 -11.94 8.62 -8.43
CA TYR A 59 -12.32 10.02 -8.33
C TYR A 59 -11.45 10.93 -9.20
N LEU A 60 -10.14 10.73 -9.22
CA LEU A 60 -9.22 11.52 -10.05
C LEU A 60 -9.45 11.27 -11.54
N ASP A 61 -9.75 10.03 -11.93
CA ASP A 61 -10.11 9.69 -13.30
C ASP A 61 -11.39 10.40 -13.75
N ASP A 62 -12.39 10.51 -12.88
CA ASP A 62 -13.61 11.27 -13.16
C ASP A 62 -13.31 12.77 -13.25
N MET A 63 -12.51 13.31 -12.35
CA MET A 63 -12.11 14.71 -12.35
C MET A 63 -11.24 15.09 -13.54
N ALA A 64 -10.41 14.18 -14.04
CA ALA A 64 -9.63 14.39 -15.26
C ALA A 64 -10.50 14.55 -16.52
N ASN A 65 -11.70 13.94 -16.52
CA ASN A 65 -12.69 14.12 -17.60
C ASN A 65 -13.58 15.35 -17.40
N TYR A 66 -13.50 15.98 -16.23
CA TYR A 66 -14.39 17.07 -15.88
C TYR A 66 -13.75 18.40 -16.20
N TRP A 67 -14.48 19.26 -16.96
CA TRP A 67 -13.98 20.55 -17.41
C TRP A 67 -12.72 20.44 -18.30
N LYS A 68 -11.92 21.49 -18.32
CA LYS A 68 -10.61 21.57 -19.04
C LYS A 68 -9.50 21.31 -18.03
N THR A 69 -9.46 20.08 -17.49
CA THR A 69 -8.59 19.69 -16.38
C THR A 69 -7.48 18.77 -16.88
N SER A 70 -6.26 19.01 -16.44
CA SER A 70 -5.14 18.06 -16.50
C SER A 70 -4.65 17.82 -15.10
N ILE A 71 -4.53 16.55 -14.71
CA ILE A 71 -4.03 16.13 -13.40
C ILE A 71 -2.67 15.45 -13.59
N VAL A 72 -1.66 15.97 -12.93
CA VAL A 72 -0.28 15.48 -12.99
C VAL A 72 0.13 14.99 -11.62
N ILE A 73 0.64 13.77 -11.52
CA ILE A 73 0.97 13.10 -10.26
C ILE A 73 2.39 12.56 -10.31
N GLY A 74 3.15 12.75 -9.24
CA GLY A 74 4.46 12.12 -9.09
C GLY A 74 4.34 10.61 -8.90
N SER A 75 5.20 9.84 -9.57
CA SER A 75 5.20 8.37 -9.52
C SER A 75 5.57 7.78 -8.16
N GLY A 76 6.13 8.57 -7.25
CA GLY A 76 6.73 8.11 -5.99
C GLY A 76 8.24 7.86 -6.11
N ASN A 77 8.85 7.46 -5.00
CA ASN A 77 10.29 7.26 -4.87
C ASN A 77 10.62 5.82 -4.41
N GLU A 78 9.69 4.89 -4.58
CA GLU A 78 9.72 3.58 -3.93
C GLU A 78 10.49 2.51 -4.72
N GLY A 79 10.95 2.80 -5.94
CA GLY A 79 11.59 1.85 -6.84
C GLY A 79 12.79 1.09 -6.24
N SER A 80 13.55 1.71 -5.32
CA SER A 80 14.69 1.06 -4.65
C SER A 80 14.54 0.99 -3.13
N ALA A 81 13.33 1.21 -2.62
CA ALA A 81 13.10 1.31 -1.17
C ALA A 81 12.87 -0.04 -0.48
N ALA A 82 12.91 -1.16 -1.21
CA ALA A 82 12.65 -2.52 -0.72
C ALA A 82 11.28 -2.68 -0.02
N VAL A 83 10.29 -1.90 -0.42
CA VAL A 83 8.93 -1.88 0.18
C VAL A 83 7.88 -2.63 -0.62
N HIS A 84 8.27 -3.25 -1.73
CA HIS A 84 7.41 -4.09 -2.55
C HIS A 84 8.07 -5.44 -2.84
N THR A 85 7.26 -6.49 -2.83
CA THR A 85 7.62 -7.81 -3.37
C THR A 85 6.39 -8.45 -4.01
N ALA A 86 6.62 -9.29 -4.98
CA ALA A 86 5.57 -10.00 -5.71
C ALA A 86 5.99 -11.43 -5.99
N GLY A 87 5.01 -12.27 -6.27
CA GLY A 87 5.27 -13.66 -6.62
C GLY A 87 4.09 -14.35 -7.27
N LYS A 88 4.28 -15.61 -7.56
CA LYS A 88 3.23 -16.46 -8.11
C LYS A 88 3.22 -17.81 -7.42
N LEU A 89 2.11 -18.10 -6.76
CA LEU A 89 1.89 -19.37 -6.07
C LEU A 89 1.47 -20.47 -7.05
N THR A 90 2.04 -21.63 -6.84
CA THR A 90 1.65 -22.87 -7.50
C THR A 90 1.01 -23.81 -6.48
N LEU A 91 0.00 -24.57 -6.88
CA LEU A 91 -0.63 -25.53 -5.97
C LEU A 91 0.39 -26.53 -5.42
N ASN A 92 0.33 -26.81 -4.12
CA ASN A 92 1.22 -27.70 -3.36
C ASN A 92 2.66 -27.17 -3.14
N GLU A 93 2.93 -25.89 -3.42
CA GLU A 93 4.23 -25.27 -3.17
C GLU A 93 4.06 -24.06 -2.25
N GLU A 94 4.48 -24.19 -1.00
CA GLU A 94 4.47 -23.07 -0.06
C GLU A 94 5.57 -22.06 -0.41
N GLN A 95 5.29 -20.79 -0.19
CA GLN A 95 6.28 -19.71 -0.32
C GLN A 95 6.41 -18.95 0.99
N GLU A 96 7.65 -18.59 1.32
CA GLU A 96 7.96 -17.70 2.44
C GLU A 96 8.51 -16.38 1.90
N VAL A 97 7.93 -15.29 2.36
CA VAL A 97 8.40 -13.92 2.12
C VAL A 97 9.04 -13.42 3.41
N GLU A 98 10.27 -12.95 3.31
CA GLU A 98 11.06 -12.47 4.44
C GLU A 98 11.11 -10.95 4.49
N ILE A 99 10.87 -10.41 5.68
CA ILE A 99 10.88 -8.98 5.98
C ILE A 99 11.92 -8.74 7.06
N ALA A 100 12.95 -7.97 6.73
CA ALA A 100 13.86 -7.46 7.74
C ALA A 100 13.19 -6.29 8.48
N VAL A 101 13.19 -6.33 9.78
CA VAL A 101 12.74 -5.25 10.65
C VAL A 101 13.94 -4.77 11.46
N SER A 102 14.29 -3.49 11.27
CA SER A 102 15.40 -2.87 11.99
C SER A 102 15.04 -2.61 13.44
N ALA A 103 16.05 -2.52 14.29
CA ALA A 103 15.89 -2.10 15.67
C ALA A 103 15.21 -0.71 15.75
N TYR A 104 14.41 -0.53 16.79
CA TYR A 104 13.67 0.70 17.06
C TYR A 104 12.57 1.04 16.05
N GLU A 105 12.05 0.05 15.30
CA GLU A 105 10.87 0.27 14.46
C GLU A 105 9.63 0.47 15.34
N ALA A 106 8.99 1.63 15.20
CA ALA A 106 7.87 2.00 16.08
C ALA A 106 6.56 1.31 15.69
N SER A 107 6.40 0.99 14.43
CA SER A 107 5.25 0.25 13.88
C SER A 107 5.53 -0.18 12.46
N LEU A 108 4.89 -1.23 12.02
CA LEU A 108 4.95 -1.71 10.65
C LEU A 108 3.57 -2.19 10.24
N ASN A 109 3.19 -1.96 9.00
CA ASN A 109 2.05 -2.66 8.42
C ASN A 109 2.45 -3.34 7.11
N LEU A 110 1.76 -4.40 6.81
CA LEU A 110 1.93 -5.18 5.60
C LEU A 110 0.58 -5.36 4.93
N GLN A 111 0.51 -5.06 3.65
CA GLN A 111 -0.62 -5.37 2.80
C GLN A 111 -0.25 -6.52 1.87
N ILE A 112 -1.08 -7.55 1.84
CA ILE A 112 -0.99 -8.66 0.91
C ILE A 112 -2.20 -8.56 -0.02
N TRP A 113 -1.95 -8.44 -1.31
CA TRP A 113 -2.98 -8.38 -2.32
C TRP A 113 -2.90 -9.58 -3.24
N LYS A 114 -4.02 -10.22 -3.48
CA LYS A 114 -4.14 -11.40 -4.35
C LYS A 114 -5.48 -11.40 -5.06
N ASN A 115 -5.60 -12.15 -6.13
CA ASN A 115 -6.91 -12.36 -6.74
C ASN A 115 -7.86 -13.03 -5.73
N TYR A 116 -9.10 -12.53 -5.61
CA TYR A 116 -10.06 -13.05 -4.63
C TYR A 116 -10.50 -14.50 -4.91
N VAL A 117 -10.36 -14.97 -6.16
CA VAL A 117 -10.70 -16.37 -6.52
C VAL A 117 -9.71 -17.39 -5.96
N ASP A 118 -8.51 -16.96 -5.63
CA ASP A 118 -7.50 -17.80 -5.01
C ASP A 118 -7.77 -17.97 -3.52
N GLU A 119 -7.58 -19.17 -3.01
CA GLU A 119 -7.61 -19.48 -1.60
C GLU A 119 -6.20 -19.80 -1.11
N ILE A 120 -5.69 -18.98 -0.21
CA ILE A 120 -4.37 -19.16 0.39
C ILE A 120 -4.49 -19.13 1.91
N GLY A 121 -3.73 -19.98 2.58
CA GLY A 121 -3.44 -19.86 4.00
C GLY A 121 -2.30 -18.85 4.20
N VAL A 122 -2.45 -17.95 5.15
CA VAL A 122 -1.40 -17.02 5.53
C VAL A 122 -0.98 -17.32 6.96
N SER A 123 0.32 -17.48 7.18
CA SER A 123 0.89 -17.63 8.52
C SER A 123 2.00 -16.60 8.73
N VAL A 124 2.15 -16.13 9.95
CA VAL A 124 3.19 -15.18 10.34
C VAL A 124 4.16 -15.87 11.30
N ILE A 125 5.45 -15.76 11.01
CA ILE A 125 6.52 -16.34 11.80
C ILE A 125 7.37 -15.20 12.36
N HIS A 126 7.43 -15.15 13.69
CA HIS A 126 8.24 -14.21 14.45
C HIS A 126 9.73 -14.51 14.31
N PRO A 127 10.64 -13.53 14.41
CA PRO A 127 12.09 -13.76 14.38
C PRO A 127 12.58 -14.80 15.38
N GLY A 128 11.92 -14.93 16.53
CA GLY A 128 12.19 -15.98 17.53
C GLY A 128 11.66 -17.38 17.19
N GLY A 129 11.08 -17.58 15.98
CA GLY A 129 10.60 -18.87 15.49
C GLY A 129 9.16 -19.23 15.87
N THR A 130 8.49 -18.45 16.71
CA THR A 130 7.06 -18.66 17.03
C THR A 130 6.21 -18.34 15.80
N ALA A 131 5.29 -19.24 15.46
CA ALA A 131 4.41 -19.06 14.31
C ALA A 131 2.93 -18.99 14.75
N ILE A 132 2.17 -18.16 14.08
CA ILE A 132 0.70 -18.13 14.12
C ILE A 132 0.13 -18.39 12.74
N GLY A 133 -1.01 -19.04 12.69
CA GLY A 133 -1.71 -19.31 11.44
C GLY A 133 -2.02 -20.80 11.23
N PRO A 134 -2.61 -21.14 10.10
CA PRO A 134 -3.10 -20.18 9.09
C PRO A 134 -4.18 -19.25 9.67
N LEU A 135 -4.08 -17.96 9.32
CA LEU A 135 -5.01 -16.93 9.78
C LEU A 135 -6.42 -17.23 9.29
N GLN A 136 -7.42 -16.98 10.15
CA GLN A 136 -8.80 -17.27 9.79
C GLN A 136 -9.36 -16.26 8.81
N ARG A 137 -10.13 -16.72 7.83
CA ARG A 137 -10.84 -15.87 6.86
C ARG A 137 -12.18 -15.45 7.44
N ILE A 138 -12.16 -14.55 8.40
CA ILE A 138 -13.34 -14.03 9.09
C ILE A 138 -13.38 -12.50 9.00
N GLN A 139 -14.59 -11.95 9.02
CA GLN A 139 -14.78 -10.51 9.14
C GLN A 139 -14.33 -10.00 10.51
N GLY A 140 -13.84 -8.76 10.51
CA GLY A 140 -13.38 -8.10 11.73
C GLY A 140 -11.90 -8.34 12.00
N THR A 141 -11.46 -7.83 13.13
CA THR A 141 -10.05 -7.84 13.53
C THR A 141 -9.73 -9.12 14.30
N GLN A 142 -8.70 -9.81 13.88
CA GLN A 142 -8.05 -10.85 14.67
C GLN A 142 -6.84 -10.25 15.38
N ARG A 143 -6.59 -10.68 16.60
CA ARG A 143 -5.48 -10.18 17.43
C ARG A 143 -4.63 -11.32 17.92
N PHE A 144 -3.31 -11.17 17.79
CA PHE A 144 -2.33 -12.11 18.27
C PHE A 144 -1.20 -11.32 18.95
N GLN A 145 -0.48 -11.97 19.85
CA GLN A 145 0.76 -11.42 20.41
C GLN A 145 1.89 -12.39 20.11
N LEU A 146 2.96 -11.87 19.55
CA LEU A 146 4.20 -12.58 19.23
C LEU A 146 5.35 -11.77 19.83
N GLY A 147 5.99 -12.28 20.87
CA GLY A 147 7.02 -11.53 21.61
C GLY A 147 6.45 -10.20 22.17
N GLU A 148 7.16 -9.12 21.90
CA GLU A 148 6.78 -7.75 22.26
C GLU A 148 5.97 -7.05 21.15
N THR A 149 5.44 -7.82 20.19
CA THR A 149 4.65 -7.29 19.07
C THR A 149 3.23 -7.83 19.09
N ASN A 150 2.25 -6.94 19.11
CA ASN A 150 0.86 -7.26 18.83
C ASN A 150 0.62 -7.24 17.33
N LEU A 151 0.01 -8.28 16.79
CA LEU A 151 -0.39 -8.36 15.40
C LEU A 151 -1.92 -8.22 15.31
N LEU A 152 -2.38 -7.21 14.57
CA LEU A 152 -3.77 -7.09 14.14
C LEU A 152 -3.88 -7.54 12.71
N VAL A 153 -4.88 -8.38 12.42
CA VAL A 153 -5.10 -8.93 11.09
C VAL A 153 -6.50 -8.63 10.62
N TYR A 154 -6.60 -8.14 9.40
CA TYR A 154 -7.85 -7.94 8.67
C TYR A 154 -7.83 -8.74 7.39
N TYR A 155 -8.80 -9.62 7.23
CA TYR A 155 -9.12 -10.21 5.94
C TYR A 155 -10.17 -9.34 5.25
N GLY A 156 -9.77 -8.65 4.20
CA GLY A 156 -10.66 -7.78 3.43
C GLY A 156 -11.71 -8.59 2.66
N GLU A 157 -12.87 -7.99 2.50
CA GLU A 157 -13.91 -8.51 1.62
C GLU A 157 -13.59 -8.15 0.16
N PRO A 158 -13.91 -9.00 -0.80
CA PRO A 158 -13.81 -8.63 -2.20
C PRO A 158 -14.71 -7.43 -2.52
N SER A 159 -14.17 -6.45 -3.22
CA SER A 159 -14.93 -5.30 -3.69
C SER A 159 -15.55 -5.60 -5.07
N PRO A 160 -16.78 -5.13 -5.37
CA PRO A 160 -17.34 -5.25 -6.70
C PRO A 160 -16.57 -4.44 -7.76
N TYR A 161 -15.68 -3.55 -7.34
CA TYR A 161 -14.89 -2.67 -8.20
C TYR A 161 -13.45 -3.15 -8.39
N ASN A 162 -13.01 -4.15 -7.61
CA ASN A 162 -11.64 -4.63 -7.63
C ASN A 162 -11.61 -6.16 -7.50
N PRO A 163 -11.00 -6.90 -8.44
CA PRO A 163 -10.90 -8.35 -8.35
C PRO A 163 -9.91 -8.86 -7.31
N TYR A 164 -9.19 -7.96 -6.66
CA TYR A 164 -8.21 -8.31 -5.65
C TYR A 164 -8.80 -8.26 -4.24
N GLN A 165 -8.27 -9.12 -3.38
CA GLN A 165 -8.56 -9.18 -1.95
C GLN A 165 -7.34 -8.74 -1.18
N GLU A 166 -7.54 -7.81 -0.25
CA GLU A 166 -6.53 -7.39 0.70
C GLU A 166 -6.50 -8.32 1.93
N ILE A 167 -5.30 -8.62 2.41
CA ILE A 167 -5.05 -9.12 3.75
C ILE A 167 -4.09 -8.13 4.39
N TYR A 168 -4.57 -7.42 5.41
CA TYR A 168 -3.83 -6.37 6.08
C TYR A 168 -3.35 -6.84 7.44
N LEU A 169 -2.06 -6.68 7.71
CA LEU A 169 -1.41 -7.00 8.96
C LEU A 169 -0.80 -5.73 9.55
N ASP A 170 -1.11 -5.46 10.81
CA ASP A 170 -0.59 -4.30 11.53
C ASP A 170 0.22 -4.77 12.73
N PHE A 171 1.51 -4.44 12.75
CA PHE A 171 2.47 -4.79 13.78
C PHE A 171 2.58 -3.62 14.75
N ILE A 172 2.07 -3.80 15.94
CA ILE A 172 1.96 -2.76 16.97
C ILE A 172 2.82 -3.17 18.16
N PRO A 173 3.71 -2.32 18.64
CA PRO A 173 4.53 -2.66 19.80
C PRO A 173 3.69 -2.81 21.07
N VAL A 174 4.06 -3.74 21.94
CA VAL A 174 3.58 -3.79 23.31
C VAL A 174 4.18 -2.64 24.13
N GLY A 175 5.47 -2.38 23.91
CA GLY A 175 6.20 -1.26 24.48
C GLY A 175 6.35 -0.09 23.52
N SER A 176 7.58 0.31 23.23
CA SER A 176 7.91 1.44 22.34
C SER A 176 8.20 1.01 20.91
N TYR A 177 8.66 -0.22 20.71
CA TYR A 177 9.12 -0.73 19.41
C TYR A 177 8.65 -2.16 19.20
N ILE A 178 8.45 -2.54 17.95
CA ILE A 178 8.17 -3.94 17.57
C ILE A 178 9.47 -4.77 17.60
N ASP A 179 9.32 -6.09 17.69
CA ASP A 179 10.48 -6.97 17.66
C ASP A 179 11.24 -6.85 16.34
N ASP A 180 12.53 -6.63 16.44
CA ASP A 180 13.44 -6.58 15.31
C ASP A 180 13.89 -7.98 14.85
N GLY A 181 14.44 -8.07 13.65
CA GLY A 181 14.90 -9.30 13.04
C GLY A 181 14.16 -9.68 11.78
N ILE A 182 14.21 -10.96 11.40
CA ILE A 182 13.59 -11.47 10.17
C ILE A 182 12.22 -12.05 10.48
N TRP A 183 11.19 -11.31 10.12
CA TRP A 183 9.82 -11.80 10.09
C TRP A 183 9.56 -12.56 8.80
N LYS A 184 8.73 -13.61 8.85
CA LYS A 184 8.38 -14.35 7.65
C LYS A 184 6.86 -14.44 7.49
N ILE A 185 6.41 -14.27 6.27
CA ILE A 185 5.03 -14.50 5.85
C ILE A 185 5.02 -15.78 5.02
N ARG A 186 4.39 -16.82 5.54
CA ARG A 186 4.23 -18.07 4.79
C ARG A 186 2.88 -18.09 4.11
N LEU A 187 2.91 -18.32 2.80
CA LEU A 187 1.74 -18.48 1.95
C LEU A 187 1.58 -19.95 1.60
N THR A 188 0.46 -20.54 2.00
CA THR A 188 0.11 -21.95 1.72
C THR A 188 -1.03 -21.99 0.70
N PRO A 189 -0.78 -22.44 -0.54
CA PRO A 189 -1.82 -22.56 -1.56
C PRO A 189 -2.87 -23.59 -1.19
N ILE A 190 -4.16 -23.20 -1.21
CA ILE A 190 -5.29 -24.11 -0.96
C ILE A 190 -6.04 -24.40 -2.27
N ARG A 191 -6.40 -23.33 -2.98
CA ARG A 191 -6.99 -23.39 -4.31
C ARG A 191 -6.47 -22.22 -5.12
N ILE A 192 -5.80 -22.51 -6.23
CA ILE A 192 -5.14 -21.51 -7.06
C ILE A 192 -5.76 -21.51 -8.46
N THR A 193 -6.15 -20.31 -8.91
CA THR A 193 -6.64 -20.04 -10.25
C THR A 193 -5.68 -19.12 -10.99
N ASP A 194 -5.24 -18.04 -10.35
CA ASP A 194 -4.27 -17.07 -10.86
C ASP A 194 -2.91 -17.27 -10.18
N GLY A 195 -2.90 -17.24 -8.87
CA GLY A 195 -1.73 -17.44 -8.00
C GLY A 195 -0.88 -16.18 -7.82
N ALA A 196 -1.07 -15.12 -8.58
CA ALA A 196 -0.32 -13.89 -8.42
C ALA A 196 -0.62 -13.23 -7.07
N PHE A 197 0.41 -12.72 -6.43
CA PHE A 197 0.28 -11.90 -5.24
C PHE A 197 1.31 -10.77 -5.26
N ASP A 198 0.94 -9.68 -4.61
CA ASP A 198 1.80 -8.54 -4.33
C ASP A 198 1.76 -8.24 -2.84
N MET A 199 2.87 -7.74 -2.31
CA MET A 199 2.95 -7.29 -0.92
C MET A 199 3.61 -5.92 -0.86
N TRP A 200 3.01 -5.01 -0.10
CA TRP A 200 3.56 -3.68 0.13
C TRP A 200 3.72 -3.39 1.62
N LEU A 201 4.85 -2.76 1.93
CA LEU A 201 5.12 -2.09 3.20
C LEU A 201 4.78 -0.59 3.06
N PRO A 202 4.76 0.19 4.15
CA PRO A 202 4.70 1.65 4.08
C PRO A 202 5.79 2.22 3.18
N ALA A 203 5.60 3.46 2.72
CA ALA A 203 6.63 4.16 1.95
C ALA A 203 7.97 4.16 2.68
N GLY A 204 9.07 3.96 1.94
CA GLY A 204 10.39 3.73 2.54
C GLY A 204 10.91 4.87 3.41
N ASN A 205 10.41 6.09 3.20
CA ASN A 205 10.75 7.24 4.04
C ASN A 205 10.05 7.25 5.43
N VAL A 206 9.11 6.33 5.66
CA VAL A 206 8.41 6.16 6.95
C VAL A 206 9.09 5.10 7.79
N LEU A 207 9.76 4.14 7.16
CA LEU A 207 10.43 3.03 7.82
C LEU A 207 11.86 3.39 8.23
N ASN A 208 12.36 2.73 9.26
CA ASN A 208 13.76 2.82 9.63
C ASN A 208 14.66 2.24 8.52
N SER A 209 15.85 2.79 8.37
CA SER A 209 16.84 2.26 7.43
C SER A 209 17.13 0.79 7.71
N GLY A 210 17.01 -0.05 6.70
CA GLY A 210 17.18 -1.49 6.80
C GLY A 210 15.90 -2.27 7.10
N THR A 211 14.75 -1.62 7.32
CA THR A 211 13.44 -2.27 7.31
C THR A 211 12.96 -2.40 5.87
N GLY A 212 12.59 -3.61 5.44
CA GLY A 212 12.14 -3.88 4.07
C GLY A 212 12.12 -5.37 3.74
N PHE A 213 11.65 -5.70 2.55
CA PHE A 213 11.72 -7.07 2.03
C PHE A 213 13.16 -7.47 1.72
N LEU A 214 13.54 -8.72 2.04
CA LEU A 214 14.85 -9.24 1.69
C LEU A 214 14.99 -9.55 0.19
N ASN A 215 13.88 -9.85 -0.46
CA ASN A 215 13.81 -10.08 -1.90
C ASN A 215 12.80 -9.11 -2.52
N PRO A 216 13.12 -7.81 -2.61
CA PRO A 216 12.23 -6.81 -3.16
C PRO A 216 12.11 -6.96 -4.68
N VAL A 217 10.98 -6.47 -5.22
CA VAL A 217 10.72 -6.36 -6.64
C VAL A 217 10.52 -4.88 -6.97
N GLU A 218 11.26 -4.37 -7.95
CA GLU A 218 11.25 -2.94 -8.32
C GLU A 218 10.04 -2.58 -9.21
N GLU A 219 9.46 -3.55 -9.91
CA GLU A 219 8.25 -3.36 -10.69
C GLU A 219 7.04 -3.10 -9.77
N THR A 220 6.02 -2.45 -10.30
CA THR A 220 4.76 -2.13 -9.61
C THR A 220 4.94 -1.26 -8.34
N THR A 221 5.98 -0.41 -8.33
CA THR A 221 6.30 0.50 -7.22
C THR A 221 5.75 1.91 -7.38
N LEU A 222 4.91 2.16 -8.39
CA LEU A 222 4.18 3.43 -8.51
C LEU A 222 3.27 3.61 -7.31
N THR A 223 3.38 4.75 -6.63
CA THR A 223 2.54 5.05 -5.46
C THR A 223 1.11 5.43 -5.86
N ILE A 224 0.15 5.17 -4.98
CA ILE A 224 -1.23 5.62 -5.15
C ILE A 224 -1.30 7.12 -4.77
N PRO A 225 -1.92 7.99 -5.58
CA PRO A 225 -2.80 7.68 -6.72
C PRO A 225 -2.17 7.79 -8.12
N SER A 226 -0.85 7.65 -8.27
CA SER A 226 -0.22 7.76 -9.59
C SER A 226 -0.56 6.60 -10.53
N THR A 227 -1.16 5.53 -10.03
CA THR A 227 -1.68 4.39 -10.79
C THR A 227 -3.09 4.64 -11.38
N ALA A 228 -3.71 5.79 -11.14
CA ALA A 228 -4.95 6.18 -11.80
C ALA A 228 -4.80 6.23 -13.34
N THR A 229 -5.87 5.91 -14.08
CA THR A 229 -5.78 5.61 -15.52
C THR A 229 -5.83 6.85 -16.43
N LYS A 230 -6.36 7.98 -15.93
CA LYS A 230 -6.55 9.20 -16.73
C LYS A 230 -5.73 10.40 -16.25
N VAL A 231 -4.80 10.15 -15.37
CA VAL A 231 -3.83 11.16 -14.91
C VAL A 231 -2.54 11.07 -15.72
N ILE A 232 -1.71 12.10 -15.61
CA ILE A 232 -0.36 12.12 -16.20
C ILE A 232 0.59 11.78 -15.06
N THR A 233 1.12 10.55 -15.06
CA THR A 233 2.12 10.13 -14.09
C THR A 233 3.52 10.53 -14.55
N VAL A 234 4.28 11.18 -13.67
CA VAL A 234 5.62 11.68 -13.94
C VAL A 234 6.62 11.04 -12.99
N GLY A 235 7.56 10.28 -13.54
CA GLY A 235 8.71 9.72 -12.84
C GLY A 235 9.96 10.58 -13.03
N ALA A 236 10.86 10.55 -12.05
CA ALA A 236 12.20 11.09 -12.18
C ALA A 236 13.14 10.03 -12.79
N TYR A 237 14.16 10.48 -13.49
CA TYR A 237 15.24 9.61 -13.96
C TYR A 237 16.60 10.25 -13.65
N ASP A 238 17.62 9.43 -13.47
CA ASP A 238 18.99 9.94 -13.31
C ASP A 238 19.57 10.27 -14.71
N ALA A 239 19.83 11.56 -14.92
CA ALA A 239 20.39 12.07 -16.19
C ALA A 239 21.92 12.11 -16.20
N ARG A 240 22.59 11.55 -15.18
CA ARG A 240 24.04 11.47 -15.14
C ARG A 240 24.53 10.35 -16.07
N PHE A 241 25.25 10.74 -17.11
CA PHE A 241 25.96 9.87 -18.03
C PHE A 241 27.45 9.83 -17.68
#